data_02adf03f95a301af50585bcb4c770d1d
#
_entry.id   02adf03f95a301af50585bcb4c770d1d
#
_cell.length_a   1.000
_cell.length_b   1.000
_cell.length_c   1.000
_cell.angle_alpha   90.00
_cell.angle_beta   90.00
_cell.angle_gamma   90.00
#
_symmetry.space_group_name_H-M   'P 1'
#
loop_
_entity.id
_entity.type
_entity.pdbx_description
1 polymer ?
#
loop_
_entity_poly.entity_id
_entity_poly.type
_entity_poly.pdbx_seq_one_letter_code
_entity_poly.pdbx_strand_id
1 'polypeptide(L)'
;MDKQPYIVGVGAANADLNGASLAPIHLRDSNPGHISLSAGGVTRNVCENLARLGADVKLLSCVGDDTFGAFIRRSCEDAGIDASHLYAARGASSSMYLSILDADGDMLVGMSDMRIVQQDMPEDYLPSKKALIQGADVVTCDPCMGEKTLLQLLDLCTPGQIICVDPVSCAYARVVAPFIGRFHTAKPNRMELGILAGMEIQSDSDLERAGEAVLNKGLRRLFVSLGAEGCLNMDDTGTVLRRKLRPAKMVNASGAGDSFAAAMLYATLHGFDVKKTLDYAMAAGIAAVSHERTINPNMSTALLEEILLAHRI
;
A
#
# COMPACT_ATOMS: atom_id res chain seq x y z
N MET A 1 10.06 17.70 -25.47
CA MET A 1 10.22 16.33 -24.95
C MET A 1 9.00 16.08 -24.10
N ASP A 2 8.18 15.11 -24.48
CA ASP A 2 7.04 14.72 -23.66
C ASP A 2 7.58 14.24 -22.32
N LYS A 3 7.05 14.79 -21.24
CA LYS A 3 7.44 14.45 -19.88
C LYS A 3 7.08 12.99 -19.64
N GLN A 4 8.05 12.17 -19.23
CA GLN A 4 7.78 10.80 -18.84
C GLN A 4 6.87 10.83 -17.60
N PRO A 5 5.71 10.13 -17.61
CA PRO A 5 4.80 10.11 -16.47
C PRO A 5 5.45 9.40 -15.27
N TYR A 6 5.19 9.91 -14.06
CA TYR A 6 5.74 9.34 -12.84
C TYR A 6 4.75 9.35 -11.69
N ILE A 7 5.01 8.49 -10.71
CA ILE A 7 4.23 8.34 -9.48
C ILE A 7 5.06 8.82 -8.29
N VAL A 8 4.41 9.57 -7.40
CA VAL A 8 4.99 9.92 -6.10
C VAL A 8 4.28 9.13 -5.01
N GLY A 9 5.03 8.33 -4.26
CA GLY A 9 4.58 7.71 -3.03
C GLY A 9 4.94 8.57 -1.82
N VAL A 10 3.97 8.82 -0.93
CA VAL A 10 4.17 9.58 0.31
C VAL A 10 3.62 8.78 1.49
N GLY A 11 4.47 8.24 2.35
CA GLY A 11 3.98 7.38 3.43
C GLY A 11 5.07 6.56 4.13
N ALA A 12 4.67 5.43 4.70
CA ALA A 12 5.54 4.59 5.50
C ALA A 12 6.61 3.87 4.68
N ALA A 13 7.83 3.87 5.24
CA ALA A 13 8.94 2.99 4.87
C ALA A 13 9.58 2.49 6.17
N ASN A 14 9.62 1.18 6.38
CA ASN A 14 10.09 0.59 7.63
C ASN A 14 10.93 -0.67 7.41
N ALA A 15 11.60 -1.11 8.46
CA ALA A 15 12.28 -2.39 8.54
C ALA A 15 11.37 -3.41 9.23
N ASP A 16 11.10 -4.54 8.58
CA ASP A 16 10.32 -5.64 9.14
C ASP A 16 11.26 -6.74 9.66
N LEU A 17 11.20 -6.99 10.95
CA LEU A 17 11.88 -8.08 11.63
C LEU A 17 10.90 -9.21 11.92
N ASN A 18 11.11 -10.38 11.32
CA ASN A 18 10.26 -11.55 11.53
C ASN A 18 11.07 -12.65 12.21
N GLY A 19 10.67 -13.02 13.43
CA GLY A 19 11.22 -14.16 14.15
C GLY A 19 10.26 -15.35 14.05
N ALA A 20 10.71 -16.47 13.48
CA ALA A 20 9.95 -17.72 13.39
C ALA A 20 10.55 -18.75 14.36
N SER A 21 9.77 -19.23 15.31
CA SER A 21 10.21 -20.23 16.28
C SER A 21 10.35 -21.61 15.65
N LEU A 22 11.39 -22.36 16.06
CA LEU A 22 11.60 -23.74 15.61
C LEU A 22 10.83 -24.78 16.44
N ALA A 23 10.22 -24.36 17.55
CA ALA A 23 9.48 -25.21 18.47
C ALA A 23 8.35 -24.39 19.12
N PRO A 24 7.40 -25.02 19.86
CA PRO A 24 6.41 -24.28 20.64
C PRO A 24 7.06 -23.23 21.53
N ILE A 25 6.53 -22.00 21.49
CA ILE A 25 7.11 -20.87 22.23
C ILE A 25 6.90 -21.01 23.73
N HIS A 26 8.00 -20.87 24.47
CA HIS A 26 8.00 -20.72 25.92
C HIS A 26 8.06 -19.22 26.28
N LEU A 27 6.95 -18.71 26.86
CA LEU A 27 6.90 -17.32 27.28
C LEU A 27 7.90 -17.05 28.41
N ARG A 28 8.53 -15.87 28.38
CA ARG A 28 9.53 -15.41 29.35
C ARG A 28 10.83 -16.19 29.31
N ASP A 29 11.13 -16.85 28.19
CA ASP A 29 12.34 -17.58 27.95
C ASP A 29 12.93 -17.26 26.57
N SER A 30 14.18 -17.65 26.31
CA SER A 30 14.82 -17.55 25.01
C SER A 30 14.42 -18.73 24.14
N ASN A 31 13.79 -18.44 22.98
CA ASN A 31 13.33 -19.46 22.06
C ASN A 31 14.24 -19.52 20.84
N PRO A 32 14.80 -20.69 20.48
CA PRO A 32 15.55 -20.87 19.25
C PRO A 32 14.63 -20.60 18.04
N GLY A 33 15.12 -19.83 17.05
CA GLY A 33 14.32 -19.45 15.88
C GLY A 33 15.18 -18.94 14.73
N HIS A 34 14.50 -18.66 13.62
CA HIS A 34 15.07 -17.91 12.50
C HIS A 34 14.61 -16.47 12.56
N ILE A 35 15.53 -15.53 12.34
CA ILE A 35 15.19 -14.10 12.23
C ILE A 35 15.49 -13.65 10.81
N SER A 36 14.53 -13.02 10.18
CA SER A 36 14.68 -12.38 8.87
C SER A 36 14.41 -10.88 8.95
N LEU A 37 15.11 -10.13 8.10
CA LEU A 37 14.96 -8.70 7.93
C LEU A 37 14.50 -8.42 6.50
N SER A 38 13.43 -7.63 6.34
CA SER A 38 12.98 -7.14 5.05
C SER A 38 12.58 -5.67 5.14
N ALA A 39 12.63 -4.96 4.01
CA ALA A 39 12.06 -3.62 3.95
C ALA A 39 10.55 -3.73 3.77
N GLY A 40 9.81 -2.90 4.52
CA GLY A 40 8.37 -2.85 4.57
C GLY A 40 7.82 -1.43 4.50
N GLY A 41 6.57 -1.27 4.91
CA GLY A 41 5.78 -0.04 4.80
C GLY A 41 4.87 -0.06 3.59
N VAL A 42 3.57 0.23 3.79
CA VAL A 42 2.57 0.08 2.73
C VAL A 42 2.93 0.93 1.51
N THR A 43 3.18 2.22 1.67
CA THR A 43 3.55 3.08 0.53
C THR A 43 4.86 2.62 -0.12
N ARG A 44 5.89 2.24 0.66
CA ARG A 44 7.15 1.72 0.13
C ARG A 44 6.93 0.42 -0.67
N ASN A 45 6.10 -0.49 -0.17
CA ASN A 45 5.76 -1.74 -0.86
C ASN A 45 5.00 -1.51 -2.17
N VAL A 46 4.05 -0.56 -2.18
CA VAL A 46 3.37 -0.12 -3.40
C VAL A 46 4.39 0.43 -4.40
N CYS A 47 5.31 1.30 -3.95
CA CYS A 47 6.37 1.87 -4.80
C CYS A 47 7.29 0.80 -5.38
N GLU A 48 7.68 -0.22 -4.61
CA GLU A 48 8.51 -1.33 -5.12
C GLU A 48 7.78 -2.12 -6.20
N ASN A 49 6.52 -2.50 -5.97
CA ASN A 49 5.75 -3.22 -6.98
C ASN A 49 5.57 -2.37 -8.25
N LEU A 50 5.33 -1.06 -8.13
CA LEU A 50 5.24 -0.13 -9.26
C LEU A 50 6.54 -0.07 -10.06
N ALA A 51 7.69 0.07 -9.38
CA ALA A 51 9.00 0.09 -10.03
C ALA A 51 9.29 -1.23 -10.76
N ARG A 52 8.95 -2.37 -10.15
CA ARG A 52 9.06 -3.69 -10.79
C ARG A 52 8.14 -3.86 -11.99
N LEU A 53 6.98 -3.20 -12.01
CA LEU A 53 6.10 -3.12 -13.20
C LEU A 53 6.64 -2.16 -14.27
N GLY A 54 7.69 -1.39 -14.00
CA GLY A 54 8.35 -0.50 -14.95
C GLY A 54 7.90 0.97 -14.87
N ALA A 55 7.18 1.37 -13.81
CA ALA A 55 6.84 2.78 -13.59
C ALA A 55 8.04 3.57 -13.05
N ASP A 56 8.14 4.87 -13.41
CA ASP A 56 9.02 5.83 -12.72
C ASP A 56 8.38 6.22 -11.38
N VAL A 57 9.06 5.89 -10.27
CA VAL A 57 8.50 6.03 -8.91
C VAL A 57 9.47 6.77 -8.01
N LYS A 58 8.94 7.74 -7.27
CA LYS A 58 9.68 8.54 -6.30
C LYS A 58 9.04 8.39 -4.93
N LEU A 59 9.84 8.03 -3.92
CA LEU A 59 9.36 7.82 -2.56
C LEU A 59 9.73 8.98 -1.65
N LEU A 60 8.72 9.61 -1.06
CA LEU A 60 8.81 10.58 0.02
C LEU A 60 8.44 9.90 1.34
N SER A 61 9.41 9.74 2.22
CA SER A 61 9.23 9.15 3.54
C SER A 61 10.30 9.68 4.50
N CYS A 62 10.19 9.32 5.77
CA CYS A 62 11.16 9.64 6.80
C CYS A 62 11.78 8.36 7.34
N VAL A 63 13.11 8.30 7.37
CA VAL A 63 13.91 7.21 7.96
C VAL A 63 14.90 7.80 8.95
N GLY A 64 15.37 7.00 9.89
CA GLY A 64 16.42 7.40 10.81
C GLY A 64 17.78 7.51 10.11
N ASP A 65 18.69 8.25 10.73
CA ASP A 65 20.10 8.26 10.35
C ASP A 65 20.83 7.05 11.04
N ASP A 66 20.23 5.86 10.92
CA ASP A 66 20.65 4.61 11.53
C ASP A 66 20.85 3.48 10.49
N THR A 67 21.27 2.30 10.98
CA THR A 67 21.51 1.13 10.11
C THR A 67 20.26 0.70 9.35
N PHE A 68 19.06 0.81 9.98
CA PHE A 68 17.81 0.44 9.34
C PHE A 68 17.39 1.47 8.29
N GLY A 69 17.64 2.77 8.52
CA GLY A 69 17.42 3.80 7.50
C GLY A 69 18.30 3.61 6.28
N ALA A 70 19.57 3.27 6.47
CA ALA A 70 20.47 2.93 5.38
C ALA A 70 20.02 1.66 4.63
N PHE A 71 19.53 0.64 5.35
CA PHE A 71 18.98 -0.59 4.78
C PHE A 71 17.72 -0.30 3.94
N ILE A 72 16.77 0.49 4.46
CA ILE A 72 15.53 0.86 3.76
C ILE A 72 15.87 1.60 2.46
N ARG A 73 16.75 2.61 2.53
CA ARG A 73 17.20 3.37 1.37
C ARG A 73 17.78 2.46 0.29
N ARG A 74 18.75 1.61 0.68
CA ARG A 74 19.36 0.69 -0.26
C ARG A 74 18.37 -0.27 -0.89
N SER A 75 17.43 -0.81 -0.09
CA SER A 75 16.38 -1.67 -0.59
C SER A 75 15.46 -0.96 -1.63
N CYS A 76 15.19 0.33 -1.44
CA CYS A 76 14.44 1.13 -2.42
C CYS A 76 15.24 1.29 -3.71
N GLU A 77 16.53 1.66 -3.62
CA GLU A 77 17.43 1.83 -4.77
C GLU A 77 17.59 0.53 -5.57
N ASP A 78 17.81 -0.59 -4.89
CA ASP A 78 17.92 -1.93 -5.51
C ASP A 78 16.62 -2.35 -6.22
N ALA A 79 15.47 -1.85 -5.77
CA ALA A 79 14.15 -2.07 -6.39
C ALA A 79 13.84 -1.12 -7.55
N GLY A 80 14.69 -0.13 -7.82
CA GLY A 80 14.48 0.88 -8.87
C GLY A 80 13.60 2.06 -8.45
N ILE A 81 13.39 2.26 -7.13
CA ILE A 81 12.68 3.43 -6.60
C ILE A 81 13.68 4.58 -6.46
N ASP A 82 13.31 5.79 -6.92
CA ASP A 82 14.07 7.00 -6.59
C ASP A 82 13.93 7.33 -5.09
N ALA A 83 14.96 6.91 -4.32
CA ALA A 83 15.06 7.11 -2.88
C ALA A 83 15.80 8.42 -2.49
N SER A 84 16.16 9.27 -3.45
CA SER A 84 16.87 10.54 -3.20
C SER A 84 16.03 11.52 -2.37
N HIS A 85 14.73 11.27 -2.31
CA HIS A 85 13.77 12.07 -1.56
C HIS A 85 13.43 11.49 -0.17
N LEU A 86 14.09 10.42 0.30
CA LEU A 86 13.95 9.97 1.68
C LEU A 86 14.62 10.98 2.62
N TYR A 87 13.87 11.50 3.58
CA TYR A 87 14.41 12.33 4.65
C TYR A 87 15.09 11.45 5.71
N ALA A 88 16.33 11.74 6.04
CA ALA A 88 17.05 11.07 7.11
C ALA A 88 17.00 11.94 8.37
N ALA A 89 16.19 11.56 9.35
CA ALA A 89 16.03 12.28 10.61
C ALA A 89 17.21 11.97 11.54
N ARG A 90 17.99 13.02 11.87
CA ARG A 90 19.19 12.89 12.67
C ARG A 90 18.85 12.51 14.12
N GLY A 91 19.45 11.43 14.62
CA GLY A 91 19.27 10.96 15.99
C GLY A 91 17.93 10.28 16.27
N ALA A 92 17.09 10.07 15.24
CA ALA A 92 15.86 9.31 15.34
C ALA A 92 16.07 7.86 14.89
N SER A 93 15.25 6.94 15.43
CA SER A 93 15.23 5.54 15.00
C SER A 93 14.27 5.36 13.84
N SER A 94 14.69 4.62 12.81
CA SER A 94 13.82 4.24 11.70
C SER A 94 12.59 3.47 12.16
N SER A 95 11.48 3.60 11.42
CA SER A 95 10.28 2.80 11.64
C SER A 95 10.59 1.31 11.55
N MET A 96 9.99 0.55 12.46
CA MET A 96 10.18 -0.90 12.54
C MET A 96 8.86 -1.62 12.81
N TYR A 97 8.72 -2.79 12.20
CA TYR A 97 7.70 -3.76 12.56
C TYR A 97 8.39 -5.06 13.00
N LEU A 98 8.07 -5.53 14.18
CA LEU A 98 8.54 -6.80 14.72
C LEU A 98 7.37 -7.78 14.77
N SER A 99 7.52 -8.97 14.19
CA SER A 99 6.59 -10.07 14.38
C SER A 99 7.30 -11.30 14.93
N ILE A 100 6.63 -12.01 15.82
CA ILE A 100 7.04 -13.30 16.34
C ILE A 100 6.01 -14.33 15.90
N LEU A 101 6.45 -15.32 15.13
CA LEU A 101 5.64 -16.43 14.66
C LEU A 101 5.95 -17.67 15.50
N ASP A 102 4.94 -18.46 15.80
CA ASP A 102 5.09 -19.75 16.44
C ASP A 102 5.64 -20.82 15.48
N ALA A 103 5.74 -22.06 15.94
CA ALA A 103 6.25 -23.18 15.15
C ALA A 103 5.35 -23.59 13.97
N ASP A 104 4.07 -23.21 14.02
CA ASP A 104 3.10 -23.46 12.96
C ASP A 104 3.06 -22.31 11.93
N GLY A 105 3.81 -21.23 12.19
CA GLY A 105 3.89 -20.04 11.34
C GLY A 105 2.79 -19.00 11.63
N ASP A 106 2.00 -19.20 12.68
CA ASP A 106 0.99 -18.25 13.09
C ASP A 106 1.60 -17.12 13.93
N MET A 107 1.13 -15.89 13.71
CA MET A 107 1.63 -14.71 14.42
C MET A 107 1.16 -14.73 15.88
N LEU A 108 2.11 -14.91 16.79
CA LEU A 108 1.85 -14.85 18.23
C LEU A 108 1.76 -13.41 18.74
N VAL A 109 2.65 -12.55 18.27
CA VAL A 109 2.71 -11.13 18.67
C VAL A 109 3.34 -10.29 17.56
N GLY A 110 2.80 -9.09 17.34
CA GLY A 110 3.40 -8.06 16.50
C GLY A 110 3.56 -6.75 17.27
N MET A 111 4.60 -6.00 16.96
CA MET A 111 4.84 -4.65 17.50
C MET A 111 5.26 -3.72 16.39
N SER A 112 4.63 -2.54 16.33
CA SER A 112 4.87 -1.53 15.31
C SER A 112 5.36 -0.25 15.95
N ASP A 113 6.50 0.26 15.49
CA ASP A 113 7.00 1.60 15.84
C ASP A 113 7.09 2.44 14.56
N MET A 114 6.08 3.30 14.36
CA MET A 114 5.97 4.20 13.20
C MET A 114 6.11 5.68 13.60
N ARG A 115 6.67 5.97 14.77
CA ARG A 115 6.72 7.34 15.32
C ARG A 115 7.50 8.30 14.43
N ILE A 116 8.58 7.87 13.80
CA ILE A 116 9.46 8.73 13.02
C ILE A 116 8.72 9.46 11.88
N VAL A 117 7.82 8.78 11.16
CA VAL A 117 7.07 9.42 10.05
C VAL A 117 6.04 10.43 10.54
N GLN A 118 5.66 10.37 11.81
CA GLN A 118 4.68 11.28 12.41
C GLN A 118 5.33 12.44 13.19
N GLN A 119 6.51 12.21 13.78
CA GLN A 119 7.11 13.11 14.77
C GLN A 119 8.40 13.79 14.28
N ASP A 120 9.17 13.08 13.43
CA ASP A 120 10.52 13.53 13.04
C ASP A 120 10.60 14.00 11.58
N MET A 121 9.51 13.88 10.81
CA MET A 121 9.43 14.51 9.49
C MET A 121 9.22 16.02 9.67
N PRO A 122 10.14 16.89 9.18
CA PRO A 122 10.01 18.32 9.33
C PRO A 122 8.74 18.87 8.66
N GLU A 123 8.12 19.87 9.27
CA GLU A 123 6.87 20.46 8.73
C GLU A 123 7.05 21.09 7.34
N ASP A 124 8.24 21.55 7.00
CA ASP A 124 8.59 22.13 5.69
C ASP A 124 9.05 21.10 4.67
N TYR A 125 9.15 19.81 5.06
CA TYR A 125 9.64 18.77 4.16
C TYR A 125 8.74 18.59 2.94
N LEU A 126 7.45 18.31 3.11
CA LEU A 126 6.51 18.17 1.98
C LEU A 126 6.37 19.49 1.18
N PRO A 127 6.24 20.67 1.80
CA PRO A 127 6.30 21.97 1.10
C PRO A 127 7.55 22.12 0.22
N SER A 128 8.73 21.68 0.68
CA SER A 128 9.97 21.72 -0.12
C SER A 128 9.91 20.83 -1.36
N LYS A 129 9.01 19.83 -1.38
CA LYS A 129 8.78 18.91 -2.51
C LYS A 129 7.57 19.27 -3.38
N LYS A 130 6.99 20.45 -3.18
CA LYS A 130 5.77 20.90 -3.86
C LYS A 130 5.81 20.69 -5.38
N ALA A 131 6.88 21.11 -6.04
CA ALA A 131 7.00 20.98 -7.49
C ALA A 131 7.03 19.52 -7.95
N LEU A 132 7.66 18.63 -7.18
CA LEU A 132 7.68 17.19 -7.41
C LEU A 132 6.29 16.58 -7.24
N ILE A 133 5.59 16.92 -6.16
CA ILE A 133 4.23 16.42 -5.87
C ILE A 133 3.25 16.89 -6.95
N GLN A 134 3.25 18.18 -7.28
CA GLN A 134 2.36 18.75 -8.29
C GLN A 134 2.66 18.29 -9.71
N GLY A 135 3.91 17.94 -9.96
CA GLY A 135 4.31 17.41 -11.24
C GLY A 135 4.00 15.92 -11.43
N ALA A 136 3.62 15.17 -10.41
CA ALA A 136 3.30 13.75 -10.52
C ALA A 136 1.95 13.53 -11.22
N ASP A 137 1.87 12.49 -12.04
CA ASP A 137 0.62 12.08 -12.69
C ASP A 137 -0.30 11.38 -11.69
N VAL A 138 0.30 10.67 -10.72
CA VAL A 138 -0.40 10.01 -9.62
C VAL A 138 0.38 10.25 -8.32
N VAL A 139 -0.33 10.55 -7.25
CA VAL A 139 0.19 10.54 -5.87
C VAL A 139 -0.47 9.38 -5.13
N THR A 140 0.31 8.52 -4.52
CA THR A 140 -0.21 7.47 -3.62
C THR A 140 0.27 7.69 -2.22
N CYS A 141 -0.56 7.44 -1.22
CA CYS A 141 -0.19 7.66 0.17
C CYS A 141 -0.90 6.69 1.11
N ASP A 142 -0.35 6.60 2.32
CA ASP A 142 -0.95 5.90 3.45
C ASP A 142 -1.04 6.84 4.69
N PRO A 143 -1.97 6.57 5.61
CA PRO A 143 -2.18 7.42 6.79
C PRO A 143 -1.17 7.20 7.93
N CYS A 144 -0.15 6.36 7.76
CA CYS A 144 0.87 6.14 8.79
C CYS A 144 1.65 7.41 9.13
N MET A 145 1.71 8.36 8.18
CA MET A 145 2.36 9.67 8.39
C MET A 145 1.58 10.62 9.32
N GLY A 146 0.37 10.22 9.78
CA GLY A 146 -0.50 11.01 10.64
C GLY A 146 -1.37 12.01 9.89
N GLU A 147 -2.46 12.43 10.55
CA GLU A 147 -3.49 13.29 9.96
C GLU A 147 -2.94 14.62 9.45
N LYS A 148 -2.11 15.30 10.26
CA LYS A 148 -1.54 16.62 9.92
C LYS A 148 -0.76 16.57 8.61
N THR A 149 0.14 15.61 8.47
CA THR A 149 0.99 15.44 7.27
C THR A 149 0.15 15.04 6.06
N LEU A 150 -0.87 14.21 6.26
CA LEU A 150 -1.78 13.80 5.20
C LEU A 150 -2.62 14.97 4.68
N LEU A 151 -3.15 15.82 5.57
CA LEU A 151 -3.86 17.04 5.18
C LEU A 151 -2.95 18.03 4.46
N GLN A 152 -1.71 18.20 4.92
CA GLN A 152 -0.70 19.03 4.25
C GLN A 152 -0.40 18.51 2.83
N LEU A 153 -0.27 17.18 2.64
CA LEU A 153 -0.11 16.60 1.31
C LEU A 153 -1.29 16.96 0.40
N LEU A 154 -2.52 16.80 0.89
CA LEU A 154 -3.73 17.12 0.13
C LEU A 154 -3.81 18.60 -0.26
N ASP A 155 -3.32 19.50 0.61
CA ASP A 155 -3.26 20.96 0.32
C ASP A 155 -2.18 21.31 -0.71
N LEU A 156 -1.14 20.50 -0.86
CA LEU A 156 -0.08 20.67 -1.85
C LEU A 156 -0.47 20.17 -3.24
N CYS A 157 -1.36 19.18 -3.32
CA CYS A 157 -1.79 18.61 -4.59
C CYS A 157 -2.64 19.59 -5.42
N THR A 158 -2.63 19.41 -6.74
CA THR A 158 -3.41 20.27 -7.64
C THR A 158 -4.83 19.76 -7.81
N PRO A 159 -5.81 20.65 -8.07
CA PRO A 159 -7.17 20.23 -8.39
C PRO A 159 -7.19 19.25 -9.57
N GLY A 160 -7.88 18.13 -9.39
CA GLY A 160 -8.01 17.07 -10.41
C GLY A 160 -6.85 16.10 -10.49
N GLN A 161 -5.77 16.28 -9.70
CA GLN A 161 -4.69 15.32 -9.61
C GLN A 161 -5.20 13.99 -9.04
N ILE A 162 -4.69 12.87 -9.57
CA ILE A 162 -5.04 11.54 -9.05
C ILE A 162 -4.28 11.31 -7.74
N ILE A 163 -5.01 11.40 -6.63
CA ILE A 163 -4.48 11.12 -5.29
C ILE A 163 -5.14 9.85 -4.78
N CYS A 164 -4.35 8.79 -4.58
CA CYS A 164 -4.82 7.50 -4.08
C CYS A 164 -4.42 7.29 -2.63
N VAL A 165 -5.37 6.88 -1.79
CA VAL A 165 -5.10 6.48 -0.41
C VAL A 165 -5.34 4.98 -0.21
N ASP A 166 -4.36 4.31 0.42
CA ASP A 166 -4.56 2.99 1.03
C ASP A 166 -4.80 3.18 2.53
N PRO A 167 -5.96 2.78 3.06
CA PRO A 167 -6.27 2.96 4.49
C PRO A 167 -5.45 2.07 5.43
N VAL A 168 -4.73 1.06 4.94
CA VAL A 168 -3.81 0.18 5.67
C VAL A 168 -4.49 -0.72 6.71
N SER A 169 -5.37 -0.18 7.54
CA SER A 169 -6.06 -0.90 8.61
C SER A 169 -7.32 -0.17 9.08
N CYS A 170 -8.18 -0.85 9.84
CA CYS A 170 -9.35 -0.22 10.46
C CYS A 170 -9.00 0.98 11.35
N ALA A 171 -7.85 0.95 12.04
CA ALA A 171 -7.41 2.06 12.88
C ALA A 171 -7.08 3.29 12.03
N TYR A 172 -6.33 3.12 10.98
CA TYR A 172 -5.95 4.19 10.05
C TYR A 172 -7.09 4.62 9.13
N ALA A 173 -8.02 3.73 8.78
CA ALA A 173 -9.25 4.09 8.07
C ALA A 173 -10.07 5.13 8.84
N ARG A 174 -10.09 5.06 10.20
CA ARG A 174 -10.74 6.08 11.04
C ARG A 174 -10.09 7.46 10.92
N VAL A 175 -8.77 7.52 10.73
CA VAL A 175 -8.05 8.78 10.51
C VAL A 175 -8.47 9.42 9.18
N VAL A 176 -8.63 8.61 8.13
CA VAL A 176 -8.94 9.07 6.77
C VAL A 176 -10.43 9.40 6.59
N ALA A 177 -11.33 8.70 7.28
CA ALA A 177 -12.78 8.79 7.10
C ALA A 177 -13.36 10.22 7.10
N PRO A 178 -12.91 11.18 7.96
CA PRO A 178 -13.44 12.54 7.98
C PRO A 178 -13.18 13.34 6.70
N PHE A 179 -12.14 13.01 5.94
CA PHE A 179 -11.72 13.75 4.75
C PHE A 179 -11.51 12.86 3.52
N ILE A 180 -12.11 11.65 3.52
CA ILE A 180 -12.01 10.70 2.40
C ILE A 180 -12.41 11.32 1.05
N GLY A 181 -13.35 12.24 1.04
CA GLY A 181 -13.82 12.94 -0.17
C GLY A 181 -12.80 13.91 -0.78
N ARG A 182 -11.66 14.17 -0.12
CA ARG A 182 -10.56 14.94 -0.68
C ARG A 182 -9.63 14.12 -1.57
N PHE A 183 -9.73 12.79 -1.51
CA PHE A 183 -8.98 11.90 -2.38
C PHE A 183 -9.72 11.67 -3.70
N HIS A 184 -8.96 11.37 -4.75
CA HIS A 184 -9.50 10.92 -6.02
C HIS A 184 -9.86 9.43 -5.95
N THR A 185 -8.99 8.62 -5.38
CA THR A 185 -9.11 7.16 -5.34
C THR A 185 -8.86 6.63 -3.93
N ALA A 186 -9.59 5.62 -3.51
CA ALA A 186 -9.30 4.86 -2.31
C ALA A 186 -9.30 3.34 -2.60
N LYS A 187 -8.43 2.61 -1.90
CA LYS A 187 -8.33 1.14 -2.02
C LYS A 187 -8.48 0.46 -0.65
N PRO A 188 -9.66 0.47 -0.05
CA PRO A 188 -9.92 -0.30 1.17
C PRO A 188 -10.14 -1.79 0.88
N ASN A 189 -10.02 -2.61 1.94
CA ASN A 189 -10.69 -3.90 2.02
C ASN A 189 -12.13 -3.74 2.57
N ARG A 190 -12.89 -4.85 2.70
CA ARG A 190 -14.28 -4.84 3.19
C ARG A 190 -14.42 -4.16 4.57
N MET A 191 -13.52 -4.46 5.53
CA MET A 191 -13.60 -3.91 6.89
C MET A 191 -13.26 -2.42 6.91
N GLU A 192 -12.23 -2.02 6.19
CA GLU A 192 -11.82 -0.63 6.06
C GLU A 192 -12.90 0.21 5.37
N LEU A 193 -13.54 -0.33 4.33
CA LEU A 193 -14.68 0.33 3.68
C LEU A 193 -15.82 0.57 4.66
N GLY A 194 -16.15 -0.41 5.51
CA GLY A 194 -17.15 -0.24 6.55
C GLY A 194 -16.85 0.92 7.50
N ILE A 195 -15.57 1.07 7.89
CA ILE A 195 -15.11 2.21 8.70
C ILE A 195 -15.24 3.54 7.93
N LEU A 196 -14.79 3.58 6.67
CA LEU A 196 -14.87 4.78 5.83
C LEU A 196 -16.32 5.22 5.60
N ALA A 197 -17.22 4.26 5.42
CA ALA A 197 -18.64 4.49 5.22
C ALA A 197 -19.37 4.83 6.52
N GLY A 198 -18.88 4.35 7.67
CA GLY A 198 -19.55 4.45 8.98
C GLY A 198 -20.69 3.45 9.12
N MET A 199 -20.57 2.26 8.51
CA MET A 199 -21.58 1.21 8.55
C MET A 199 -20.96 -0.18 8.55
N GLU A 200 -21.68 -1.18 9.05
CA GLU A 200 -21.30 -2.58 9.00
C GLU A 200 -21.64 -3.17 7.61
N ILE A 201 -20.78 -4.04 7.11
CA ILE A 201 -20.94 -4.71 5.80
C ILE A 201 -21.08 -6.21 6.02
N GLN A 202 -22.31 -6.72 5.98
CA GLN A 202 -22.62 -8.15 6.16
C GLN A 202 -23.01 -8.84 4.84
N SER A 203 -23.40 -8.07 3.84
CA SER A 203 -23.87 -8.57 2.54
C SER A 203 -23.25 -7.80 1.37
N ASP A 204 -23.44 -8.32 0.17
CA ASP A 204 -23.05 -7.63 -1.07
C ASP A 204 -23.83 -6.31 -1.28
N SER A 205 -25.10 -6.29 -0.86
CA SER A 205 -25.90 -5.05 -0.89
C SER A 205 -25.35 -4.01 0.09
N ASP A 206 -24.85 -4.42 1.26
CA ASP A 206 -24.20 -3.50 2.20
C ASP A 206 -22.88 -2.99 1.64
N LEU A 207 -22.13 -3.85 0.93
CA LEU A 207 -20.87 -3.47 0.31
C LEU A 207 -21.08 -2.36 -0.74
N GLU A 208 -22.09 -2.48 -1.60
CA GLU A 208 -22.44 -1.46 -2.58
C GLU A 208 -22.94 -0.18 -1.92
N ARG A 209 -23.83 -0.26 -0.93
CA ARG A 209 -24.30 0.91 -0.16
C ARG A 209 -23.15 1.63 0.56
N ALA A 210 -22.19 0.88 1.11
CA ALA A 210 -21.01 1.45 1.72
C ALA A 210 -20.14 2.18 0.70
N GLY A 211 -19.97 1.61 -0.50
CA GLY A 211 -19.28 2.25 -1.61
C GLY A 211 -19.97 3.55 -2.02
N GLU A 212 -21.28 3.54 -2.22
CA GLU A 212 -22.06 4.74 -2.53
C GLU A 212 -21.92 5.81 -1.44
N ALA A 213 -21.98 5.42 -0.17
CA ALA A 213 -21.83 6.35 0.94
C ALA A 213 -20.46 7.06 0.94
N VAL A 214 -19.39 6.37 0.56
CA VAL A 214 -18.05 6.96 0.45
C VAL A 214 -17.91 7.84 -0.79
N LEU A 215 -18.46 7.43 -1.93
CA LEU A 215 -18.49 8.25 -3.16
C LEU A 215 -19.28 9.55 -2.93
N ASN A 216 -20.41 9.49 -2.22
CA ASN A 216 -21.21 10.66 -1.86
C ASN A 216 -20.50 11.66 -0.94
N LYS A 217 -19.39 11.25 -0.27
CA LYS A 217 -18.51 12.16 0.47
C LYS A 217 -17.55 12.95 -0.44
N GLY A 218 -17.51 12.65 -1.75
CA GLY A 218 -16.66 13.32 -2.73
C GLY A 218 -15.53 12.47 -3.30
N LEU A 219 -15.35 11.21 -2.85
CA LEU A 219 -14.42 10.28 -3.50
C LEU A 219 -14.89 10.01 -4.94
N ARG A 220 -13.96 9.99 -5.91
CA ARG A 220 -14.33 9.76 -7.31
C ARG A 220 -14.24 8.28 -7.72
N ARG A 221 -13.32 7.53 -7.13
CA ARG A 221 -13.09 6.14 -7.52
C ARG A 221 -12.75 5.28 -6.32
N LEU A 222 -13.42 4.15 -6.22
CA LEU A 222 -13.28 3.19 -5.13
C LEU A 222 -12.87 1.83 -5.70
N PHE A 223 -11.81 1.22 -5.16
CA PHE A 223 -11.40 -0.15 -5.46
C PHE A 223 -11.39 -0.95 -4.16
N VAL A 224 -12.26 -1.93 -4.03
CA VAL A 224 -12.36 -2.75 -2.82
C VAL A 224 -11.76 -4.11 -3.07
N SER A 225 -10.73 -4.47 -2.30
CA SER A 225 -10.18 -5.82 -2.30
C SER A 225 -11.02 -6.73 -1.39
N LEU A 226 -11.41 -7.90 -1.90
CA LEU A 226 -12.29 -8.86 -1.23
C LEU A 226 -11.61 -10.22 -1.01
N GLY A 227 -10.27 -10.28 -1.08
CA GLY A 227 -9.51 -11.51 -0.96
C GLY A 227 -9.90 -12.52 -2.02
N ALA A 228 -10.22 -13.75 -1.62
CA ALA A 228 -10.63 -14.82 -2.54
C ALA A 228 -11.98 -14.56 -3.24
N GLU A 229 -12.79 -13.63 -2.75
CA GLU A 229 -14.03 -13.21 -3.40
C GLU A 229 -13.80 -12.28 -4.59
N GLY A 230 -12.59 -11.80 -4.80
CA GLY A 230 -12.21 -10.93 -5.90
C GLY A 230 -12.11 -9.47 -5.52
N CYS A 231 -12.68 -8.59 -6.32
CA CYS A 231 -12.67 -7.15 -6.10
C CYS A 231 -13.90 -6.46 -6.67
N LEU A 232 -14.15 -5.25 -6.16
CA LEU A 232 -15.22 -4.35 -6.62
C LEU A 232 -14.59 -3.00 -6.97
N ASN A 233 -14.99 -2.44 -8.12
CA ASN A 233 -14.80 -1.03 -8.43
C ASN A 233 -16.14 -0.32 -8.45
N MET A 234 -16.16 0.90 -7.93
CA MET A 234 -17.25 1.85 -8.05
C MET A 234 -16.67 3.23 -8.33
N ASP A 235 -17.39 4.06 -9.09
CA ASP A 235 -16.98 5.43 -9.37
C ASP A 235 -18.16 6.43 -9.33
N ASP A 236 -17.84 7.72 -9.36
CA ASP A 236 -18.79 8.83 -9.29
C ASP A 236 -19.64 8.97 -10.57
N THR A 237 -19.37 8.20 -11.63
CA THR A 237 -20.20 8.11 -12.83
C THR A 237 -21.30 7.05 -12.74
N GLY A 238 -21.36 6.30 -11.64
CA GLY A 238 -22.30 5.20 -11.42
C GLY A 238 -21.81 3.85 -11.95
N THR A 239 -20.54 3.75 -12.35
CA THR A 239 -19.97 2.45 -12.74
C THR A 239 -19.84 1.56 -11.52
N VAL A 240 -20.35 0.32 -11.60
CA VAL A 240 -20.14 -0.74 -10.63
C VAL A 240 -19.64 -1.96 -11.38
N LEU A 241 -18.42 -2.40 -11.09
CA LEU A 241 -17.81 -3.55 -11.75
C LEU A 241 -17.17 -4.50 -10.73
N ARG A 242 -17.59 -5.74 -10.74
CA ARG A 242 -16.98 -6.82 -9.95
C ARG A 242 -16.10 -7.70 -10.83
N ARG A 243 -14.97 -8.12 -10.29
CA ARG A 243 -14.05 -9.05 -10.94
C ARG A 243 -13.62 -10.12 -9.97
N LYS A 244 -13.46 -11.33 -10.49
CA LYS A 244 -12.91 -12.47 -9.77
C LYS A 244 -12.00 -13.26 -10.71
N LEU A 245 -10.91 -13.78 -10.16
CA LEU A 245 -10.05 -14.77 -10.82
C LEU A 245 -10.09 -16.07 -10.03
N ARG A 246 -9.67 -17.16 -10.64
CA ARG A 246 -9.51 -18.42 -9.89
C ARG A 246 -8.44 -18.20 -8.80
N PRO A 247 -8.69 -18.58 -7.54
CA PRO A 247 -7.71 -18.40 -6.48
C PRO A 247 -6.48 -19.25 -6.74
N ALA A 248 -5.31 -18.73 -6.36
CA ALA A 248 -4.07 -19.49 -6.30
C ALA A 248 -3.89 -20.14 -4.92
N LYS A 249 -2.96 -21.11 -4.84
CA LYS A 249 -2.51 -21.61 -3.54
C LYS A 249 -1.81 -20.46 -2.79
N MET A 250 -2.32 -20.13 -1.63
CA MET A 250 -1.73 -19.10 -0.78
C MET A 250 -0.50 -19.65 -0.06
N VAL A 251 0.64 -19.00 -0.23
CA VAL A 251 1.90 -19.26 0.46
C VAL A 251 2.11 -18.21 1.57
N ASN A 252 1.84 -16.93 1.24
CA ASN A 252 1.95 -15.81 2.19
C ASN A 252 0.83 -14.81 1.88
N ALA A 253 0.09 -14.36 2.88
CA ALA A 253 -0.98 -13.37 2.70
C ALA A 253 -0.47 -11.92 2.67
N SER A 254 0.77 -11.68 3.16
CA SER A 254 1.34 -10.34 3.26
C SER A 254 1.62 -9.72 1.88
N GLY A 255 1.43 -8.42 1.75
CA GLY A 255 1.75 -7.68 0.53
C GLY A 255 0.75 -7.82 -0.63
N ALA A 256 -0.29 -8.66 -0.49
CA ALA A 256 -1.31 -8.81 -1.53
C ALA A 256 -2.07 -7.50 -1.80
N GLY A 257 -2.41 -6.76 -0.74
CA GLY A 257 -3.04 -5.44 -0.82
C GLY A 257 -2.16 -4.41 -1.50
N ASP A 258 -0.85 -4.39 -1.16
CA ASP A 258 0.13 -3.47 -1.72
C ASP A 258 0.37 -3.75 -3.21
N SER A 259 0.47 -5.03 -3.57
CA SER A 259 0.62 -5.47 -4.96
C SER A 259 -0.62 -5.14 -5.80
N PHE A 260 -1.81 -5.37 -5.24
CA PHE A 260 -3.09 -4.96 -5.85
C PHE A 260 -3.11 -3.45 -6.12
N ALA A 261 -2.77 -2.63 -5.10
CA ALA A 261 -2.73 -1.17 -5.22
C ALA A 261 -1.73 -0.73 -6.31
N ALA A 262 -0.54 -1.30 -6.32
CA ALA A 262 0.49 -0.98 -7.29
C ALA A 262 0.06 -1.25 -8.73
N ALA A 263 -0.48 -2.44 -9.01
CA ALA A 263 -0.93 -2.78 -10.35
C ALA A 263 -2.15 -1.97 -10.79
N MET A 264 -3.06 -1.63 -9.87
CA MET A 264 -4.17 -0.70 -10.09
C MET A 264 -3.66 0.69 -10.49
N LEU A 265 -2.66 1.22 -9.77
CA LEU A 265 -2.06 2.53 -10.06
C LEU A 265 -1.25 2.51 -11.37
N TYR A 266 -0.50 1.44 -11.63
CA TYR A 266 0.18 1.21 -12.90
C TYR A 266 -0.79 1.26 -14.08
N ALA A 267 -1.89 0.52 -13.99
CA ALA A 267 -2.94 0.48 -15.01
C ALA A 267 -3.61 1.87 -15.20
N THR A 268 -3.84 2.59 -14.11
CA THR A 268 -4.37 3.96 -14.12
C THR A 268 -3.41 4.91 -14.83
N LEU A 269 -2.11 4.86 -14.52
CA LEU A 269 -1.07 5.68 -15.15
C LEU A 269 -1.01 5.45 -16.68
N HIS A 270 -1.26 4.22 -17.12
CA HIS A 270 -1.21 3.83 -18.55
C HIS A 270 -2.59 3.94 -19.24
N GLY A 271 -3.60 4.51 -18.58
CA GLY A 271 -4.93 4.74 -19.17
C GLY A 271 -5.71 3.46 -19.51
N PHE A 272 -5.47 2.36 -18.79
CA PHE A 272 -6.24 1.14 -18.97
C PHE A 272 -7.71 1.35 -18.57
N ASP A 273 -8.62 0.65 -19.24
CA ASP A 273 -10.01 0.62 -18.82
C ASP A 273 -10.16 -0.03 -17.43
N VAL A 274 -11.32 0.16 -16.80
CA VAL A 274 -11.60 -0.32 -15.44
C VAL A 274 -11.47 -1.84 -15.35
N LYS A 275 -11.93 -2.57 -16.36
CA LYS A 275 -11.87 -4.04 -16.39
C LYS A 275 -10.42 -4.52 -16.38
N LYS A 276 -9.59 -4.00 -17.28
CA LYS A 276 -8.17 -4.34 -17.36
C LYS A 276 -7.43 -3.91 -16.09
N THR A 277 -7.79 -2.77 -15.52
CA THR A 277 -7.26 -2.30 -14.23
C THR A 277 -7.52 -3.30 -13.11
N LEU A 278 -8.75 -3.80 -12.99
CA LEU A 278 -9.09 -4.81 -11.98
C LEU A 278 -8.41 -6.16 -12.26
N ASP A 279 -8.33 -6.56 -13.52
CA ASP A 279 -7.65 -7.80 -13.92
C ASP A 279 -6.16 -7.75 -13.51
N TYR A 280 -5.46 -6.64 -13.79
CA TYR A 280 -4.05 -6.43 -13.38
C TYR A 280 -3.89 -6.40 -11.86
N ALA A 281 -4.76 -5.66 -11.16
CA ALA A 281 -4.72 -5.57 -9.70
C ALA A 281 -4.89 -6.95 -9.03
N MET A 282 -5.82 -7.76 -9.52
CA MET A 282 -6.04 -9.11 -9.00
C MET A 282 -4.88 -10.06 -9.34
N ALA A 283 -4.33 -9.98 -10.56
CA ALA A 283 -3.17 -10.77 -10.95
C ALA A 283 -1.95 -10.47 -10.07
N ALA A 284 -1.73 -9.19 -9.73
CA ALA A 284 -0.66 -8.79 -8.80
C ALA A 284 -0.90 -9.31 -7.38
N GLY A 285 -2.15 -9.29 -6.89
CA GLY A 285 -2.50 -9.92 -5.63
C GLY A 285 -2.21 -11.43 -5.63
N ILE A 286 -2.54 -12.14 -6.71
CA ILE A 286 -2.21 -13.56 -6.89
C ILE A 286 -0.70 -13.79 -6.92
N ALA A 287 0.06 -12.97 -7.67
CA ALA A 287 1.51 -13.03 -7.73
C ALA A 287 2.15 -12.89 -6.34
N ALA A 288 1.61 -12.00 -5.50
CA ALA A 288 2.08 -11.79 -4.13
C ALA A 288 1.79 -13.01 -3.25
N VAL A 289 0.53 -13.45 -3.18
CA VAL A 289 0.15 -14.57 -2.26
C VAL A 289 0.77 -15.91 -2.65
N SER A 290 1.26 -16.05 -3.88
CA SER A 290 1.92 -17.28 -4.38
C SER A 290 3.42 -17.31 -4.07
N HIS A 291 3.97 -16.29 -3.41
CA HIS A 291 5.39 -16.18 -3.10
C HIS A 291 5.64 -16.08 -1.59
N GLU A 292 6.81 -16.53 -1.13
CA GLU A 292 7.18 -16.51 0.30
C GLU A 292 7.43 -15.10 0.85
N ARG A 293 7.94 -14.20 0.00
CA ARG A 293 8.24 -12.81 0.39
C ARG A 293 6.98 -11.95 0.26
N THR A 294 6.90 -10.92 1.08
CA THR A 294 5.86 -9.88 1.04
C THR A 294 5.73 -9.24 -0.35
N ILE A 295 6.87 -9.04 -1.03
CA ILE A 295 6.90 -8.59 -2.43
C ILE A 295 7.53 -9.69 -3.27
N ASN A 296 6.83 -10.11 -4.31
CA ASN A 296 7.36 -11.07 -5.27
C ASN A 296 8.47 -10.39 -6.10
N PRO A 297 9.74 -10.85 -6.01
CA PRO A 297 10.86 -10.24 -6.73
C PRO A 297 10.73 -10.35 -8.26
N ASN A 298 9.88 -11.25 -8.77
CA ASN A 298 9.61 -11.44 -10.19
C ASN A 298 8.42 -10.62 -10.68
N MET A 299 7.85 -9.72 -9.83
CA MET A 299 6.74 -8.86 -10.24
C MET A 299 7.08 -8.14 -11.53
N SER A 300 6.24 -8.32 -12.55
CA SER A 300 6.41 -7.72 -13.87
C SER A 300 5.09 -7.78 -14.64
N THR A 301 4.93 -6.94 -15.65
CA THR A 301 3.75 -7.00 -16.53
C THR A 301 3.61 -8.35 -17.23
N ALA A 302 4.74 -8.99 -17.59
CA ALA A 302 4.74 -10.33 -18.19
C ALA A 302 4.17 -11.38 -17.23
N LEU A 303 4.57 -11.36 -15.94
CA LEU A 303 4.02 -12.25 -14.92
C LEU A 303 2.52 -12.02 -14.73
N LEU A 304 2.05 -10.75 -14.74
CA LEU A 304 0.63 -10.46 -14.60
C LEU A 304 -0.18 -11.02 -15.76
N GLU A 305 0.28 -10.88 -17.01
CA GLU A 305 -0.38 -11.43 -18.18
C GLU A 305 -0.40 -12.97 -18.14
N GLU A 306 0.67 -13.63 -17.71
CA GLU A 306 0.73 -15.08 -17.50
C GLU A 306 -0.32 -15.54 -16.49
N ILE A 307 -0.40 -14.87 -15.34
CA ILE A 307 -1.39 -15.17 -14.30
C ILE A 307 -2.82 -14.96 -14.83
N LEU A 308 -3.06 -13.91 -15.60
CA LEU A 308 -4.37 -13.67 -16.20
C LEU A 308 -4.78 -14.79 -17.15
N LEU A 309 -3.84 -15.33 -17.93
CA LEU A 309 -4.12 -16.48 -18.80
C LEU A 309 -4.42 -17.74 -18.00
N ALA A 310 -3.69 -18.00 -16.91
CA ALA A 310 -3.82 -19.19 -16.10
C ALA A 310 -5.08 -19.19 -15.19
N HIS A 311 -5.51 -18.01 -14.71
CA HIS A 311 -6.54 -17.85 -13.69
C HIS A 311 -7.85 -17.23 -14.19
N ARG A 312 -8.05 -17.07 -15.52
CA ARG A 312 -9.33 -16.66 -16.08
C ARG A 312 -10.46 -17.61 -15.70
N ILE A 313 -11.60 -17.01 -15.31
CA ILE A 313 -12.89 -17.71 -15.11
C ILE A 313 -13.71 -17.61 -16.39
#